data_649077ec5b6ca343b2f72feaf6ddb197
#
_entry.id   649077ec5b6ca343b2f72feaf6ddb197
#
_cell.length_a   1.000
_cell.length_b   1.000
_cell.length_c   1.000
_cell.angle_alpha   90.00
_cell.angle_beta   90.00
_cell.angle_gamma   90.00
#
_symmetry.space_group_name_H-M   'P 1'
#
loop_
_entity.id
_entity.type
_entity.pdbx_description
1 polymer ?
#
loop_
_entity_poly.entity_id
_entity_poly.type
_entity_poly.pdbx_seq_one_letter_code
_entity_poly.pdbx_strand_id
1 'polypeptide(L)'
;MKQCIILNPNASSATKAQERLAAIGSHQLLVTREPGDATRFARQAVDEGYERVVAAGGDGTLNEVLNGLADRLDRAEMGLLPLGTANDFARTVGIPPDVDAALKILETGQTRQLDIVKLAACNCPAPHYFMNVSAGGFSTKVGKKVEKATKVTWGALGYAISAVKAFPDLEPYEVTLRFDDEEPASVLVYNVAVANARYVGGGVPVAPVAELDDGQFDVVLFRAVTLARLMTLVPKVALGEHSDDDDVLYRRARKFEISSEPPFELNTDGEIVGECPATFEIVPQAVKFVVGPEPQAVM
;
A
#
# COMPACT_ATOMS: atom_id res chain seq x y z
N MET A 1 -19.52 -10.03 18.48
CA MET A 1 -18.15 -10.17 17.93
C MET A 1 -17.19 -9.45 18.88
N LYS A 2 -16.16 -10.16 19.34
CA LYS A 2 -15.13 -9.60 20.24
C LYS A 2 -14.10 -8.84 19.38
N GLN A 3 -13.97 -7.53 19.58
CA GLN A 3 -13.16 -6.65 18.73
C GLN A 3 -12.00 -6.02 19.48
N CYS A 4 -10.82 -6.01 18.88
CA CYS A 4 -9.63 -5.28 19.33
C CYS A 4 -9.28 -4.16 18.35
N ILE A 5 -9.04 -2.96 18.85
CA ILE A 5 -8.62 -1.79 18.07
C ILE A 5 -7.19 -1.44 18.45
N ILE A 6 -6.31 -1.38 17.47
CA ILE A 6 -4.90 -1.02 17.63
C ILE A 6 -4.72 0.40 17.12
N LEU A 7 -4.54 1.33 18.05
CA LEU A 7 -4.47 2.76 17.76
C LEU A 7 -3.03 3.26 17.71
N ASN A 8 -2.69 3.90 16.59
CA ASN A 8 -1.48 4.72 16.50
C ASN A 8 -1.80 6.16 16.99
N PRO A 9 -1.30 6.58 18.15
CA PRO A 9 -1.61 7.89 18.73
C PRO A 9 -0.99 9.05 17.95
N ASN A 10 -0.01 8.78 17.08
CA ASN A 10 0.65 9.77 16.24
C ASN A 10 -0.07 10.04 14.91
N ALA A 11 -1.14 9.30 14.62
CA ALA A 11 -1.94 9.54 13.42
C ALA A 11 -2.70 10.88 13.52
N SER A 12 -2.91 11.54 12.38
CA SER A 12 -3.42 12.93 12.33
C SER A 12 -4.80 13.12 12.99
N SER A 13 -5.66 12.09 12.97
CA SER A 13 -7.00 12.13 13.57
C SER A 13 -7.13 11.27 14.84
N ALA A 14 -6.01 10.85 15.44
CA ALA A 14 -6.01 9.92 16.58
C ALA A 14 -6.77 10.43 17.80
N THR A 15 -6.62 11.72 18.15
CA THR A 15 -7.31 12.32 19.31
C THR A 15 -8.83 12.22 19.18
N LYS A 16 -9.39 12.62 18.03
CA LYS A 16 -10.83 12.51 17.74
C LYS A 16 -11.29 11.05 17.82
N ALA A 17 -10.52 10.13 17.23
CA ALA A 17 -10.84 8.71 17.25
C ALA A 17 -10.84 8.15 18.69
N GLN A 18 -9.87 8.49 19.50
CA GLN A 18 -9.77 8.02 20.88
C GLN A 18 -10.96 8.48 21.74
N GLU A 19 -11.40 9.73 21.59
CA GLU A 19 -12.58 10.25 22.27
C GLU A 19 -13.86 9.49 21.87
N ARG A 20 -14.04 9.21 20.57
CA ARG A 20 -15.18 8.45 20.05
C ARG A 20 -15.18 6.99 20.52
N LEU A 21 -14.03 6.35 20.46
CA LEU A 21 -13.86 4.97 20.90
C LEU A 21 -14.12 4.82 22.41
N ALA A 22 -13.66 5.75 23.23
CA ALA A 22 -13.94 5.75 24.65
C ALA A 22 -15.44 5.83 25.00
N ALA A 23 -16.22 6.52 24.15
CA ALA A 23 -17.67 6.62 24.31
C ALA A 23 -18.43 5.34 23.94
N ILE A 24 -17.92 4.54 23.00
CA ILE A 24 -18.57 3.29 22.54
C ILE A 24 -18.38 2.14 23.53
N GLY A 25 -17.19 2.00 24.13
CA GLY A 25 -16.91 1.12 25.28
C GLY A 25 -16.98 -0.40 25.04
N SER A 26 -17.31 -0.88 23.85
CA SER A 26 -17.56 -2.30 23.55
C SER A 26 -16.36 -3.04 22.91
N HIS A 27 -15.15 -2.47 22.99
CA HIS A 27 -13.94 -3.01 22.36
C HIS A 27 -12.72 -2.92 23.29
N GLN A 28 -11.69 -3.73 23.02
CA GLN A 28 -10.37 -3.56 23.61
C GLN A 28 -9.59 -2.51 22.79
N LEU A 29 -9.05 -1.52 23.44
CA LEU A 29 -8.17 -0.53 22.83
C LEU A 29 -6.72 -0.77 23.25
N LEU A 30 -5.84 -1.01 22.28
CA LEU A 30 -4.38 -1.10 22.46
C LEU A 30 -3.73 0.10 21.75
N VAL A 31 -2.91 0.86 22.48
CA VAL A 31 -2.28 2.07 21.93
C VAL A 31 -0.79 1.79 21.70
N THR A 32 -0.33 1.97 20.47
CA THR A 32 1.08 1.77 20.10
C THR A 32 1.96 2.85 20.69
N ARG A 33 3.23 2.53 20.96
CA ARG A 33 4.23 3.45 21.51
C ARG A 33 5.47 3.52 20.63
N GLU A 34 5.77 2.43 19.94
CA GLU A 34 6.96 2.31 19.10
C GLU A 34 6.67 1.47 17.84
N PRO A 35 7.49 1.57 16.78
CA PRO A 35 7.37 0.72 15.61
C PRO A 35 7.39 -0.77 15.97
N GLY A 36 6.54 -1.56 15.30
CA GLY A 36 6.35 -3.00 15.56
C GLY A 36 5.34 -3.33 16.67
N ASP A 37 4.87 -2.34 17.45
CA ASP A 37 3.84 -2.57 18.47
C ASP A 37 2.53 -3.06 17.85
N ALA A 38 2.12 -2.52 16.71
CA ALA A 38 0.88 -2.93 16.05
C ALA A 38 0.96 -4.40 15.58
N THR A 39 2.12 -4.83 15.09
CA THR A 39 2.39 -6.24 14.76
C THR A 39 2.26 -7.15 15.99
N ARG A 40 2.86 -6.77 17.10
CA ARG A 40 2.81 -7.53 18.35
C ARG A 40 1.39 -7.58 18.92
N PHE A 41 0.69 -6.46 18.94
CA PHE A 41 -0.69 -6.38 19.43
C PHE A 41 -1.68 -7.15 18.58
N ALA A 42 -1.49 -7.18 17.26
CA ALA A 42 -2.33 -7.96 16.36
C ALA A 42 -2.23 -9.48 16.67
N ARG A 43 -1.01 -9.99 16.87
CA ARG A 43 -0.78 -11.38 17.31
C ARG A 43 -1.44 -11.67 18.65
N GLN A 44 -1.21 -10.81 19.62
CA GLN A 44 -1.79 -10.93 20.96
C GLN A 44 -3.32 -10.96 20.89
N ALA A 45 -3.94 -10.08 20.12
CA ALA A 45 -5.39 -10.01 19.98
C ALA A 45 -5.97 -11.35 19.49
N VAL A 46 -5.38 -11.96 18.47
CA VAL A 46 -5.85 -13.26 17.97
C VAL A 46 -5.61 -14.38 18.97
N ASP A 47 -4.49 -14.38 19.68
CA ASP A 47 -4.21 -15.37 20.74
C ASP A 47 -5.18 -15.26 21.93
N GLU A 48 -5.68 -14.05 22.22
CA GLU A 48 -6.71 -13.78 23.22
C GLU A 48 -8.15 -14.02 22.71
N GLY A 49 -8.30 -14.48 21.46
CA GLY A 49 -9.59 -14.87 20.86
C GLY A 49 -10.45 -13.67 20.44
N TYR A 50 -9.83 -12.56 20.01
CA TYR A 50 -10.55 -11.50 19.32
C TYR A 50 -10.87 -11.92 17.90
N GLU A 51 -12.13 -11.73 17.49
CA GLU A 51 -12.67 -12.15 16.20
C GLU A 51 -12.49 -11.09 15.12
N ARG A 52 -12.20 -9.84 15.52
CA ARG A 52 -11.87 -8.73 14.62
C ARG A 52 -10.73 -7.89 15.19
N VAL A 53 -9.73 -7.60 14.34
CA VAL A 53 -8.61 -6.72 14.66
C VAL A 53 -8.69 -5.49 13.74
N VAL A 54 -8.80 -4.31 14.33
CA VAL A 54 -8.93 -3.04 13.60
C VAL A 54 -7.64 -2.26 13.70
N ALA A 55 -7.04 -1.92 12.56
CA ALA A 55 -5.96 -0.94 12.49
C ALA A 55 -6.53 0.47 12.56
N ALA A 56 -6.29 1.21 13.63
CA ALA A 56 -6.67 2.61 13.78
C ALA A 56 -5.45 3.50 13.57
N GLY A 57 -5.18 3.87 12.31
CA GLY A 57 -3.98 4.59 11.91
C GLY A 57 -3.95 4.87 10.41
N GLY A 58 -2.76 5.05 9.84
CA GLY A 58 -2.52 5.14 8.40
C GLY A 58 -2.16 3.79 7.78
N ASP A 59 -1.72 3.83 6.52
CA ASP A 59 -1.34 2.64 5.74
C ASP A 59 -0.23 1.82 6.41
N GLY A 60 0.77 2.45 7.03
CA GLY A 60 1.82 1.76 7.80
C GLY A 60 1.26 1.00 9.01
N THR A 61 0.30 1.56 9.76
CA THR A 61 -0.34 0.85 10.88
C THR A 61 -1.14 -0.36 10.38
N LEU A 62 -1.83 -0.22 9.24
CA LEU A 62 -2.52 -1.33 8.59
C LEU A 62 -1.54 -2.43 8.19
N ASN A 63 -0.41 -2.05 7.60
CA ASN A 63 0.63 -3.00 7.19
C ASN A 63 1.25 -3.74 8.38
N GLU A 64 1.57 -3.06 9.48
CA GLU A 64 2.03 -3.71 10.71
C GLU A 64 1.00 -4.73 11.25
N VAL A 65 -0.29 -4.37 11.28
CA VAL A 65 -1.37 -5.28 11.72
C VAL A 65 -1.45 -6.50 10.80
N LEU A 66 -1.42 -6.30 9.48
CA LEU A 66 -1.41 -7.40 8.51
C LEU A 66 -0.25 -8.36 8.76
N ASN A 67 0.98 -7.84 8.89
CA ASN A 67 2.17 -8.66 9.14
C ASN A 67 2.14 -9.34 10.52
N GLY A 68 1.44 -8.77 11.48
CA GLY A 68 1.15 -9.41 12.76
C GLY A 68 0.21 -10.61 12.65
N LEU A 69 -0.67 -10.61 11.65
CA LEU A 69 -1.68 -11.64 11.41
C LEU A 69 -1.29 -12.63 10.30
N ALA A 70 -0.19 -12.44 9.60
CA ALA A 70 0.15 -13.12 8.34
C ALA A 70 0.06 -14.67 8.39
N ASP A 71 0.33 -15.28 9.54
CA ASP A 71 0.22 -16.72 9.80
C ASP A 71 -1.13 -17.14 10.43
N ARG A 72 -2.10 -16.21 10.56
CA ARG A 72 -3.36 -16.37 11.33
C ARG A 72 -4.54 -15.61 10.72
N LEU A 73 -4.45 -15.26 9.43
CA LEU A 73 -5.47 -14.45 8.74
C LEU A 73 -6.85 -15.10 8.68
N ASP A 74 -6.91 -16.42 8.81
CA ASP A 74 -8.14 -17.21 8.90
C ASP A 74 -8.84 -17.12 10.27
N ARG A 75 -8.16 -16.58 11.30
CA ARG A 75 -8.66 -16.58 12.69
C ARG A 75 -9.36 -15.30 13.10
N ALA A 76 -9.18 -14.20 12.36
CA ALA A 76 -9.83 -12.93 12.64
C ALA A 76 -10.11 -12.11 11.37
N GLU A 77 -11.17 -11.34 11.40
CA GLU A 77 -11.44 -10.31 10.39
C GLU A 77 -10.55 -9.10 10.63
N MET A 78 -10.13 -8.45 9.55
CA MET A 78 -9.45 -7.16 9.62
C MET A 78 -10.42 -6.00 9.36
N GLY A 79 -10.14 -4.87 9.98
CA GLY A 79 -10.80 -3.60 9.71
C GLY A 79 -9.82 -2.44 9.74
N LEU A 80 -10.23 -1.30 9.19
CA LEU A 80 -9.43 -0.08 9.16
C LEU A 80 -10.25 1.11 9.65
N LEU A 81 -9.70 1.85 10.60
CA LEU A 81 -10.12 3.20 10.96
C LEU A 81 -9.04 4.16 10.42
N PRO A 82 -9.29 4.85 9.29
CA PRO A 82 -8.27 5.60 8.58
C PRO A 82 -7.98 6.94 9.27
N LEU A 83 -6.90 7.01 10.03
CA LEU A 83 -6.51 8.19 10.82
C LEU A 83 -5.25 8.87 10.28
N GLY A 84 -4.61 8.29 9.28
CA GLY A 84 -3.41 8.81 8.64
C GLY A 84 -3.67 9.95 7.67
N THR A 85 -2.61 10.43 7.01
CA THR A 85 -2.67 11.51 6.02
C THR A 85 -3.06 11.01 4.63
N ALA A 86 -2.48 9.90 4.16
CA ALA A 86 -2.71 9.35 2.82
C ALA A 86 -3.96 8.46 2.80
N ASN A 87 -4.01 7.44 3.63
CA ASN A 87 -5.09 6.47 3.73
C ASN A 87 -5.46 5.87 2.36
N ASP A 88 -4.44 5.48 1.60
CA ASP A 88 -4.59 5.04 0.21
C ASP A 88 -5.39 3.74 0.11
N PHE A 89 -5.15 2.80 1.03
CA PHE A 89 -5.93 1.56 1.08
C PHE A 89 -7.40 1.80 1.45
N ALA A 90 -7.68 2.69 2.42
CA ALA A 90 -9.05 3.06 2.79
C ALA A 90 -9.84 3.58 1.58
N ARG A 91 -9.19 4.36 0.71
CA ARG A 91 -9.77 4.87 -0.53
C ARG A 91 -10.16 3.73 -1.48
N THR A 92 -9.32 2.71 -1.61
CA THR A 92 -9.59 1.54 -2.47
C THR A 92 -10.78 0.72 -1.95
N VAL A 93 -10.88 0.52 -0.61
CA VAL A 93 -11.96 -0.28 -0.01
C VAL A 93 -13.20 0.53 0.36
N GLY A 94 -13.31 1.79 -0.07
CA GLY A 94 -14.49 2.62 0.13
C GLY A 94 -14.74 3.08 1.58
N ILE A 95 -13.69 3.17 2.42
CA ILE A 95 -13.79 3.67 3.79
C ILE A 95 -13.45 5.17 3.79
N PRO A 96 -14.39 6.06 4.19
CA PRO A 96 -14.16 7.49 4.21
C PRO A 96 -13.19 7.92 5.32
N PRO A 97 -12.49 9.07 5.16
CA PRO A 97 -11.57 9.57 6.18
C PRO A 97 -12.27 10.18 7.40
N ASP A 98 -13.59 10.36 7.37
CA ASP A 98 -14.35 10.82 8.52
C ASP A 98 -14.49 9.72 9.57
N VAL A 99 -14.06 10.01 10.80
CA VAL A 99 -13.99 9.05 11.90
C VAL A 99 -15.36 8.44 12.22
N ASP A 100 -16.41 9.26 12.26
CA ASP A 100 -17.75 8.78 12.65
C ASP A 100 -18.35 7.88 11.54
N ALA A 101 -18.15 8.24 10.27
CA ALA A 101 -18.56 7.43 9.13
C ALA A 101 -17.78 6.11 9.04
N ALA A 102 -16.47 6.14 9.28
CA ALA A 102 -15.63 4.94 9.30
C ALA A 102 -16.00 3.99 10.44
N LEU A 103 -16.27 4.52 11.64
CA LEU A 103 -16.77 3.73 12.78
C LEU A 103 -18.09 3.04 12.45
N LYS A 104 -19.03 3.74 11.79
CA LYS A 104 -20.29 3.15 11.34
C LYS A 104 -20.07 1.99 10.37
N ILE A 105 -19.10 2.10 9.46
CA ILE A 105 -18.74 1.01 8.54
C ILE A 105 -18.18 -0.18 9.33
N LEU A 106 -17.32 0.04 10.31
CA LEU A 106 -16.80 -1.03 11.17
C LEU A 106 -17.91 -1.76 11.95
N GLU A 107 -18.99 -1.06 12.32
CA GLU A 107 -20.15 -1.66 13.01
C GLU A 107 -21.08 -2.41 12.06
N THR A 108 -21.36 -1.87 10.89
CA THR A 108 -22.44 -2.31 9.99
C THR A 108 -21.94 -2.77 8.62
N GLY A 109 -20.64 -2.59 8.31
CA GLY A 109 -20.05 -2.86 7.02
C GLY A 109 -20.06 -4.33 6.65
N GLN A 110 -20.02 -4.56 5.36
CA GLN A 110 -19.85 -5.89 4.79
C GLN A 110 -18.38 -6.31 4.87
N THR A 111 -18.13 -7.61 4.89
CA THR A 111 -16.78 -8.14 4.76
C THR A 111 -16.61 -8.78 3.39
N ARG A 112 -15.41 -8.62 2.81
CA ARG A 112 -14.99 -9.31 1.59
C ARG A 112 -13.72 -10.10 1.89
N GLN A 113 -13.51 -11.19 1.16
CA GLN A 113 -12.21 -11.88 1.12
C GLN A 113 -11.32 -11.11 0.15
N LEU A 114 -10.20 -10.65 0.63
CA LEU A 114 -9.24 -9.88 -0.16
C LEU A 114 -7.94 -10.67 -0.33
N ASP A 115 -7.30 -10.41 -1.44
CA ASP A 115 -5.97 -10.92 -1.74
C ASP A 115 -4.92 -10.10 -0.99
N ILE A 116 -3.77 -10.70 -0.75
CA ILE A 116 -2.57 -10.02 -0.27
C ILE A 116 -1.38 -10.42 -1.12
N VAL A 117 -0.35 -9.61 -1.12
CA VAL A 117 0.90 -9.96 -1.82
C VAL A 117 1.98 -10.30 -0.80
N LYS A 118 2.63 -11.43 -1.02
CA LYS A 118 3.82 -11.87 -0.29
C LYS A 118 5.06 -11.41 -1.03
N LEU A 119 5.93 -10.69 -0.36
CA LEU A 119 7.22 -10.23 -0.85
C LEU A 119 8.34 -10.99 -0.16
N ALA A 120 9.21 -11.60 -0.95
CA ALA A 120 10.53 -12.09 -0.54
C ALA A 120 11.61 -11.25 -1.25
N ALA A 121 12.46 -10.56 -0.50
CA ALA A 121 13.47 -9.64 -1.04
C ALA A 121 14.81 -9.84 -0.34
N CYS A 122 15.89 -9.39 -0.99
CA CYS A 122 17.19 -9.31 -0.33
C CYS A 122 17.14 -8.38 0.88
N ASN A 123 17.92 -8.70 1.91
CA ASN A 123 17.98 -7.94 3.16
C ASN A 123 16.65 -7.86 3.94
N CYS A 124 15.65 -8.66 3.54
CA CYS A 124 14.43 -8.86 4.29
C CYS A 124 14.52 -10.22 5.03
N PRO A 125 14.56 -10.23 6.38
CA PRO A 125 14.84 -11.44 7.16
C PRO A 125 13.72 -12.49 7.13
N ALA A 126 12.51 -12.06 6.74
CA ALA A 126 11.32 -12.90 6.61
C ALA A 126 10.42 -12.36 5.48
N PRO A 127 9.54 -13.17 4.91
CA PRO A 127 8.56 -12.68 3.96
C PRO A 127 7.73 -11.54 4.56
N HIS A 128 7.54 -10.49 3.78
CA HIS A 128 6.71 -9.34 4.12
C HIS A 128 5.40 -9.41 3.33
N TYR A 129 4.31 -9.02 3.95
CA TYR A 129 2.98 -9.04 3.31
C TYR A 129 2.44 -7.62 3.17
N PHE A 130 1.73 -7.36 2.07
CA PHE A 130 1.07 -6.07 1.87
C PHE A 130 -0.25 -6.22 1.11
N MET A 131 -1.14 -5.26 1.31
CA MET A 131 -2.43 -5.17 0.63
C MET A 131 -2.50 -3.97 -0.32
N ASN A 132 -1.57 -3.03 -0.22
CA ASN A 132 -1.61 -1.82 -1.03
C ASN A 132 -0.58 -1.86 -2.17
N VAL A 133 0.57 -1.22 -2.05
CA VAL A 133 1.55 -1.12 -3.15
C VAL A 133 2.97 -1.24 -2.62
N SER A 134 3.80 -2.01 -3.34
CA SER A 134 5.25 -2.00 -3.19
C SER A 134 5.87 -1.35 -4.43
N ALA A 135 6.79 -0.40 -4.23
CA ALA A 135 7.45 0.31 -5.32
C ALA A 135 8.96 0.33 -5.15
N GLY A 136 9.68 0.36 -6.28
CA GLY A 136 11.13 0.41 -6.29
C GLY A 136 11.69 1.27 -7.42
N GLY A 137 12.96 1.65 -7.31
CA GLY A 137 13.63 2.52 -8.28
C GLY A 137 13.60 4.00 -7.88
N PHE A 138 13.22 4.89 -8.80
CA PHE A 138 13.24 6.32 -8.57
C PHE A 138 12.34 6.79 -7.40
N SER A 139 11.18 6.20 -7.23
CA SER A 139 10.24 6.58 -6.16
C SER A 139 10.84 6.47 -4.76
N THR A 140 11.73 5.51 -4.51
CA THR A 140 12.41 5.36 -3.22
C THR A 140 13.42 6.48 -2.96
N LYS A 141 14.11 6.95 -4.02
CA LYS A 141 15.04 8.09 -3.93
C LYS A 141 14.30 9.40 -3.67
N VAL A 142 13.13 9.58 -4.27
CA VAL A 142 12.26 10.76 -4.07
C VAL A 142 11.77 10.82 -2.63
N GLY A 143 11.23 9.73 -2.10
CA GLY A 143 10.75 9.66 -0.71
C GLY A 143 11.81 10.19 0.27
N LYS A 144 13.03 9.69 0.19
CA LYS A 144 14.17 10.11 1.05
C LYS A 144 14.55 11.61 0.93
N LYS A 145 14.40 12.22 -0.25
CA LYS A 145 14.76 13.64 -0.46
C LYS A 145 13.62 14.60 -0.10
N VAL A 146 12.39 14.23 -0.34
CA VAL A 146 11.23 15.11 -0.17
C VAL A 146 10.74 15.15 1.27
N GLU A 147 10.99 14.13 2.09
CA GLU A 147 10.82 14.22 3.56
C GLU A 147 11.60 15.41 4.17
N LYS A 148 12.69 15.84 3.52
CA LYS A 148 13.53 16.97 3.94
C LYS A 148 13.12 18.34 3.34
N ALA A 149 12.28 18.36 2.31
CA ALA A 149 11.94 19.57 1.56
C ALA A 149 10.43 19.80 1.53
N THR A 150 9.95 20.60 2.45
CA THR A 150 8.70 21.40 2.37
C THR A 150 7.38 20.62 2.10
N LYS A 151 6.40 20.82 2.97
CA LYS A 151 4.97 20.57 2.75
C LYS A 151 4.53 21.25 1.44
N VAL A 152 4.50 20.49 0.34
CA VAL A 152 4.09 21.02 -0.96
C VAL A 152 2.56 21.15 -0.95
N THR A 153 2.09 22.36 -1.03
CA THR A 153 0.68 22.78 -1.05
C THR A 153 -0.09 22.43 -2.35
N TRP A 154 0.48 21.58 -3.22
CA TRP A 154 -0.02 21.39 -4.60
C TRP A 154 -0.58 19.97 -4.87
N GLY A 155 -0.85 19.18 -3.83
CA GLY A 155 -1.37 17.82 -3.99
C GLY A 155 -0.41 16.83 -4.67
N ALA A 156 -0.91 15.62 -4.96
CA ALA A 156 -0.12 14.53 -5.53
C ALA A 156 0.56 14.86 -6.87
N LEU A 157 -0.12 15.61 -7.75
CA LEU A 157 0.43 16.03 -9.04
C LEU A 157 1.60 17.00 -8.88
N GLY A 158 1.47 18.00 -8.00
CA GLY A 158 2.56 18.95 -7.73
C GLY A 158 3.78 18.28 -7.12
N TYR A 159 3.56 17.29 -6.27
CA TYR A 159 4.61 16.43 -5.72
C TYR A 159 5.34 15.66 -6.82
N ALA A 160 4.62 14.97 -7.70
CA ALA A 160 5.20 14.18 -8.78
C ALA A 160 6.01 15.05 -9.77
N ILE A 161 5.49 16.20 -10.17
CA ILE A 161 6.20 17.17 -11.04
C ILE A 161 7.48 17.68 -10.36
N SER A 162 7.40 18.03 -9.07
CA SER A 162 8.54 18.52 -8.30
C SER A 162 9.60 17.44 -8.12
N ALA A 163 9.17 16.19 -7.94
CA ALA A 163 10.04 15.04 -7.84
C ALA A 163 10.86 14.85 -9.13
N VAL A 164 10.23 14.84 -10.29
CA VAL A 164 10.91 14.71 -11.57
C VAL A 164 11.89 15.86 -11.82
N LYS A 165 11.49 17.10 -11.51
CA LYS A 165 12.37 18.30 -11.66
C LYS A 165 13.56 18.29 -10.70
N ALA A 166 13.45 17.67 -9.54
CA ALA A 166 14.53 17.61 -8.56
C ALA A 166 15.67 16.64 -8.96
N PHE A 167 15.47 15.85 -10.02
CA PHE A 167 16.42 14.85 -10.49
C PHE A 167 16.69 14.97 -12.00
N PRO A 168 17.40 16.03 -12.44
CA PRO A 168 17.68 16.25 -13.86
C PRO A 168 18.55 15.11 -14.47
N ASP A 169 19.36 14.46 -13.63
CA ASP A 169 20.25 13.34 -14.01
C ASP A 169 19.64 12.01 -13.55
N LEU A 170 18.40 11.74 -13.94
CA LEU A 170 17.72 10.52 -13.61
C LEU A 170 18.31 9.34 -14.40
N GLU A 171 19.03 8.45 -13.72
CA GLU A 171 19.58 7.24 -14.31
C GLU A 171 18.53 6.11 -14.27
N PRO A 172 18.30 5.40 -15.40
CA PRO A 172 17.43 4.24 -15.42
C PRO A 172 18.13 3.05 -14.77
N TYR A 173 17.32 2.09 -14.33
CA TYR A 173 17.77 0.79 -13.89
C TYR A 173 17.57 -0.22 -15.01
N GLU A 174 18.58 -1.04 -15.27
CA GLU A 174 18.42 -2.24 -16.08
C GLU A 174 17.84 -3.33 -15.16
N VAL A 175 16.63 -3.77 -15.47
CA VAL A 175 15.95 -4.80 -14.68
C VAL A 175 15.73 -6.05 -15.53
N THR A 176 15.98 -7.21 -14.93
CA THR A 176 15.50 -8.49 -15.46
C THR A 176 14.27 -8.88 -14.67
N LEU A 177 13.20 -9.18 -15.39
CA LEU A 177 11.89 -9.48 -14.82
C LEU A 177 11.30 -10.76 -15.41
N ARG A 178 10.52 -11.46 -14.63
CA ARG A 178 9.77 -12.65 -15.04
C ARG A 178 8.36 -12.60 -14.47
N PHE A 179 7.39 -12.80 -15.32
CA PHE A 179 5.98 -12.92 -14.97
C PHE A 179 5.55 -14.37 -15.02
N ASP A 180 4.99 -14.88 -13.94
CA ASP A 180 4.49 -16.24 -13.83
C ASP A 180 5.51 -17.28 -14.33
N ASP A 181 5.16 -18.09 -15.34
CA ASP A 181 6.03 -19.11 -15.93
C ASP A 181 6.69 -18.64 -17.26
N GLU A 182 6.69 -17.33 -17.55
CA GLU A 182 7.30 -16.79 -18.78
C GLU A 182 8.83 -16.76 -18.71
N GLU A 183 9.47 -16.67 -19.88
CA GLU A 183 10.93 -16.46 -19.95
C GLU A 183 11.31 -15.07 -19.43
N PRO A 184 12.43 -14.95 -18.73
CA PRO A 184 12.92 -13.68 -18.26
C PRO A 184 13.19 -12.68 -19.40
N ALA A 185 12.87 -11.42 -19.16
CA ALA A 185 13.13 -10.32 -20.10
C ALA A 185 13.80 -9.15 -19.39
N SER A 186 14.70 -8.45 -20.13
CA SER A 186 15.37 -7.26 -19.61
C SER A 186 14.77 -5.99 -20.19
N VAL A 187 14.64 -4.97 -19.36
CA VAL A 187 14.12 -3.65 -19.75
C VAL A 187 14.76 -2.55 -18.90
N LEU A 188 14.92 -1.36 -19.50
CA LEU A 188 15.34 -0.16 -18.79
C LEU A 188 14.13 0.57 -18.23
N VAL A 189 14.11 0.80 -16.92
CA VAL A 189 13.01 1.45 -16.22
C VAL A 189 13.49 2.55 -15.28
N TYR A 190 12.64 3.52 -15.01
CA TYR A 190 12.84 4.47 -13.92
C TYR A 190 12.20 3.98 -12.62
N ASN A 191 11.06 3.33 -12.72
CA ASN A 191 10.29 2.89 -11.55
C ASN A 191 9.50 1.63 -11.84
N VAL A 192 9.30 0.84 -10.78
CA VAL A 192 8.46 -0.35 -10.76
C VAL A 192 7.49 -0.21 -9.61
N ALA A 193 6.22 -0.54 -9.83
CA ALA A 193 5.22 -0.69 -8.78
C ALA A 193 4.56 -2.06 -8.92
N VAL A 194 4.43 -2.77 -7.81
CA VAL A 194 3.63 -3.99 -7.67
C VAL A 194 2.46 -3.63 -6.77
N ALA A 195 1.27 -3.64 -7.34
CA ALA A 195 0.08 -3.07 -6.74
C ALA A 195 -1.02 -4.11 -6.57
N ASN A 196 -1.45 -4.33 -5.35
CA ASN A 196 -2.68 -5.07 -5.04
C ASN A 196 -3.88 -4.12 -4.95
N ALA A 197 -3.64 -2.86 -4.59
CA ALA A 197 -4.63 -1.79 -4.53
C ALA A 197 -4.28 -0.63 -5.49
N ARG A 198 -5.21 0.31 -5.64
CA ARG A 198 -5.17 1.30 -6.73
C ARG A 198 -4.26 2.49 -6.48
N TYR A 199 -4.12 2.94 -5.22
CA TYR A 199 -3.59 4.26 -4.91
C TYR A 199 -2.29 4.22 -4.12
N VAL A 200 -1.44 5.21 -4.35
CA VAL A 200 -0.23 5.47 -3.56
C VAL A 200 -0.04 6.96 -3.32
N GLY A 201 0.71 7.33 -2.29
CA GLY A 201 1.19 8.69 -2.08
C GLY A 201 0.10 9.73 -1.86
N GLY A 202 -1.04 9.35 -1.29
CA GLY A 202 -2.16 10.24 -0.99
C GLY A 202 -3.16 10.37 -2.14
N GLY A 203 -3.38 9.30 -2.90
CA GLY A 203 -4.43 9.20 -3.90
C GLY A 203 -3.96 9.23 -5.36
N VAL A 204 -2.67 9.00 -5.64
CA VAL A 204 -2.19 8.79 -7.01
C VAL A 204 -2.61 7.40 -7.48
N PRO A 205 -3.43 7.26 -8.54
CA PRO A 205 -3.92 5.97 -9.01
C PRO A 205 -2.86 5.24 -9.85
N VAL A 206 -1.82 4.69 -9.21
CA VAL A 206 -0.71 4.00 -9.89
C VAL A 206 -1.17 2.73 -10.60
N ALA A 207 -2.19 2.06 -10.07
CA ALA A 207 -2.81 0.90 -10.68
C ALA A 207 -4.35 1.09 -10.73
N PRO A 208 -4.86 1.94 -11.63
CA PRO A 208 -6.25 2.40 -11.60
C PRO A 208 -7.29 1.29 -11.77
N VAL A 209 -6.91 0.18 -12.38
CA VAL A 209 -7.79 -0.97 -12.64
C VAL A 209 -7.55 -2.16 -11.71
N ALA A 210 -6.71 -2.00 -10.67
CA ALA A 210 -6.43 -3.06 -9.71
C ALA A 210 -7.70 -3.49 -8.96
N GLU A 211 -7.85 -4.80 -8.78
CA GLU A 211 -8.92 -5.45 -8.05
C GLU A 211 -8.32 -6.24 -6.88
N LEU A 212 -8.96 -6.18 -5.72
CA LEU A 212 -8.43 -6.73 -4.47
C LEU A 212 -8.74 -8.23 -4.27
N ASP A 213 -9.47 -8.88 -5.18
CA ASP A 213 -10.00 -10.23 -5.00
C ASP A 213 -10.09 -11.05 -6.31
N ASP A 214 -9.31 -10.66 -7.33
CA ASP A 214 -9.26 -11.36 -8.62
C ASP A 214 -8.15 -12.43 -8.70
N GLY A 215 -7.38 -12.62 -7.63
CA GLY A 215 -6.28 -13.59 -7.53
C GLY A 215 -5.04 -13.15 -8.30
N GLN A 216 -4.88 -11.87 -8.57
CA GLN A 216 -3.73 -11.29 -9.27
C GLN A 216 -3.33 -9.97 -8.62
N PHE A 217 -2.16 -9.48 -8.94
CA PHE A 217 -1.72 -8.12 -8.67
C PHE A 217 -1.28 -7.45 -9.97
N ASP A 218 -1.27 -6.13 -9.97
CA ASP A 218 -0.87 -5.31 -11.11
C ASP A 218 0.59 -4.92 -11.00
N VAL A 219 1.36 -5.09 -12.06
CA VAL A 219 2.75 -4.64 -12.18
C VAL A 219 2.79 -3.49 -13.17
N VAL A 220 3.27 -2.35 -12.69
CA VAL A 220 3.36 -1.11 -13.48
C VAL A 220 4.82 -0.68 -13.54
N LEU A 221 5.41 -0.73 -14.74
CA LEU A 221 6.78 -0.31 -14.96
C LEU A 221 6.80 0.93 -15.86
N PHE A 222 7.49 1.96 -15.40
CA PHE A 222 7.73 3.18 -16.17
C PHE A 222 9.06 3.05 -16.88
N ARG A 223 9.02 2.86 -18.19
CA ARG A 223 10.21 2.66 -19.04
C ARG A 223 11.10 3.89 -19.01
N ALA A 224 12.41 3.68 -19.28
CA ALA A 224 13.34 4.77 -19.45
C ALA A 224 13.04 5.53 -20.74
N VAL A 225 12.67 6.78 -20.59
CA VAL A 225 12.31 7.71 -21.68
C VAL A 225 13.04 9.04 -21.49
N THR A 226 12.95 9.94 -22.46
CA THR A 226 13.49 11.30 -22.29
C THR A 226 12.76 12.04 -21.17
N LEU A 227 13.45 12.99 -20.53
CA LEU A 227 12.87 13.82 -19.49
C LEU A 227 11.60 14.57 -19.98
N ALA A 228 11.61 15.04 -21.23
CA ALA A 228 10.45 15.68 -21.84
C ALA A 228 9.25 14.73 -21.91
N ARG A 229 9.48 13.47 -22.29
CA ARG A 229 8.44 12.45 -22.36
C ARG A 229 7.94 12.06 -20.95
N LEU A 230 8.84 11.91 -19.99
CA LEU A 230 8.47 11.65 -18.59
C LEU A 230 7.55 12.75 -18.03
N MET A 231 7.82 14.02 -18.34
CA MET A 231 6.96 15.14 -17.96
C MET A 231 5.55 15.08 -18.56
N THR A 232 5.35 14.41 -19.69
CA THR A 232 4.01 14.17 -20.26
C THR A 232 3.30 12.98 -19.63
N LEU A 233 4.04 12.03 -19.06
CA LEU A 233 3.47 10.87 -18.34
C LEU A 233 2.94 11.25 -16.96
N VAL A 234 3.61 12.17 -16.24
CA VAL A 234 3.23 12.55 -14.88
C VAL A 234 1.75 12.95 -14.74
N PRO A 235 1.18 13.82 -15.60
CA PRO A 235 -0.25 14.12 -15.55
C PRO A 235 -1.14 12.90 -15.80
N LYS A 236 -0.77 12.02 -16.73
CA LYS A 236 -1.52 10.80 -17.02
C LYS A 236 -1.55 9.86 -15.81
N VAL A 237 -0.41 9.70 -15.12
CA VAL A 237 -0.33 8.90 -13.89
C VAL A 237 -1.22 9.49 -12.80
N ALA A 238 -1.20 10.81 -12.63
CA ALA A 238 -2.01 11.50 -11.64
C ALA A 238 -3.53 11.37 -11.89
N LEU A 239 -3.93 11.17 -13.16
CA LEU A 239 -5.32 10.98 -13.58
C LEU A 239 -5.69 9.49 -13.72
N GLY A 240 -4.73 8.56 -13.65
CA GLY A 240 -4.96 7.12 -13.89
C GLY A 240 -5.12 6.76 -15.37
N GLU A 241 -4.63 7.61 -16.29
CA GLU A 241 -4.77 7.48 -17.74
C GLU A 241 -3.49 6.93 -18.42
N HIS A 242 -2.65 6.23 -17.68
CA HIS A 242 -1.34 5.76 -18.14
C HIS A 242 -1.29 4.28 -18.49
N SER A 243 -2.33 3.52 -18.21
CA SER A 243 -2.32 2.06 -18.36
C SER A 243 -2.10 1.59 -19.80
N ASP A 244 -2.57 2.36 -20.78
CA ASP A 244 -2.45 2.07 -22.22
C ASP A 244 -1.32 2.86 -22.91
N ASP A 245 -0.44 3.52 -22.14
CA ASP A 245 0.66 4.31 -22.69
C ASP A 245 1.83 3.39 -23.09
N ASP A 246 2.38 3.56 -24.29
CA ASP A 246 3.45 2.71 -24.86
C ASP A 246 4.74 2.68 -23.99
N ASP A 247 4.96 3.73 -23.18
CA ASP A 247 6.11 3.84 -22.28
C ASP A 247 5.83 3.29 -20.87
N VAL A 248 4.64 2.72 -20.67
CA VAL A 248 4.25 2.04 -19.43
C VAL A 248 3.98 0.57 -19.75
N LEU A 249 4.73 -0.32 -19.12
CA LEU A 249 4.38 -1.73 -19.13
C LEU A 249 3.39 -1.98 -17.99
N TYR A 250 2.15 -2.26 -18.33
CA TYR A 250 1.09 -2.58 -17.36
C TYR A 250 0.68 -4.05 -17.55
N ARG A 251 0.88 -4.88 -16.52
CA ARG A 251 0.57 -6.33 -16.58
C ARG A 251 0.02 -6.83 -15.26
N ARG A 252 -0.90 -7.80 -15.34
CA ARG A 252 -1.36 -8.59 -14.20
C ARG A 252 -0.56 -9.88 -14.10
N ALA A 253 -0.30 -10.32 -12.87
CA ALA A 253 0.43 -11.55 -12.60
C ALA A 253 0.01 -12.17 -11.26
N ARG A 254 0.31 -13.46 -11.12
CA ARG A 254 0.22 -14.17 -9.84
C ARG A 254 1.57 -14.27 -9.16
N LYS A 255 2.62 -14.26 -9.94
CA LYS A 255 4.00 -14.25 -9.49
C LYS A 255 4.81 -13.28 -10.34
N PHE A 256 5.66 -12.50 -9.69
CA PHE A 256 6.57 -11.59 -10.37
C PHE A 256 7.94 -11.64 -9.71
N GLU A 257 8.97 -11.86 -10.51
CA GLU A 257 10.35 -11.85 -10.08
C GLU A 257 11.07 -10.69 -10.74
N ILE A 258 11.87 -9.98 -9.96
CA ILE A 258 12.67 -8.84 -10.45
C ILE A 258 14.06 -8.86 -9.85
N SER A 259 15.03 -8.60 -10.69
CA SER A 259 16.41 -8.27 -10.29
C SER A 259 16.90 -7.02 -11.01
N SER A 260 17.89 -6.34 -10.44
CA SER A 260 18.47 -5.11 -11.00
C SER A 260 19.94 -5.02 -10.66
N GLU A 261 20.71 -4.46 -11.57
CA GLU A 261 22.13 -4.12 -11.37
C GLU A 261 22.34 -2.63 -11.72
N PRO A 262 22.68 -1.74 -10.74
CA PRO A 262 22.76 -2.01 -9.31
C PRO A 262 21.38 -2.29 -8.68
N PRO A 263 21.33 -2.96 -7.51
CA PRO A 263 20.08 -3.20 -6.81
C PRO A 263 19.43 -1.89 -6.35
N PHE A 264 18.10 -1.86 -6.27
CA PHE A 264 17.34 -0.77 -5.69
C PHE A 264 16.48 -1.26 -4.53
N GLU A 265 16.23 -0.34 -3.61
CA GLU A 265 15.37 -0.60 -2.46
C GLU A 265 13.89 -0.71 -2.85
N LEU A 266 13.16 -1.53 -2.09
CA LEU A 266 11.72 -1.70 -2.20
C LEU A 266 11.03 -0.99 -1.02
N ASN A 267 10.16 -0.06 -1.35
CA ASN A 267 9.30 0.63 -0.40
C ASN A 267 7.89 0.04 -0.48
N THR A 268 7.41 -0.49 0.63
CA THR A 268 6.08 -1.10 0.72
C THR A 268 5.27 -0.32 1.76
N ASP A 269 4.16 0.27 1.33
CA ASP A 269 3.26 1.06 2.17
C ASP A 269 3.97 2.19 2.97
N GLY A 270 5.04 2.75 2.38
CA GLY A 270 5.82 3.84 2.96
C GLY A 270 7.10 3.41 3.69
N GLU A 271 7.34 2.12 3.88
CA GLU A 271 8.52 1.58 4.58
C GLU A 271 9.48 0.86 3.64
N ILE A 272 10.79 1.01 3.85
CA ILE A 272 11.80 0.23 3.13
C ILE A 272 11.86 -1.16 3.76
N VAL A 273 11.49 -2.18 2.98
CA VAL A 273 11.40 -3.57 3.47
C VAL A 273 12.51 -4.48 2.96
N GLY A 274 13.27 -4.06 1.97
CA GLY A 274 14.36 -4.84 1.38
C GLY A 274 14.82 -4.23 0.07
N GLU A 275 15.54 -5.01 -0.71
CA GLU A 275 16.05 -4.61 -2.03
C GLU A 275 15.98 -5.76 -3.05
N CYS A 276 16.13 -5.47 -4.34
CA CYS A 276 16.28 -6.48 -5.38
C CYS A 276 17.56 -7.33 -5.17
N PRO A 277 17.54 -8.64 -5.57
CA PRO A 277 16.43 -9.34 -6.23
C PRO A 277 15.25 -9.62 -5.28
N ALA A 278 14.06 -9.65 -5.87
CA ALA A 278 12.81 -9.85 -5.13
C ALA A 278 11.81 -10.73 -5.90
N THR A 279 10.97 -11.42 -5.15
CA THR A 279 9.86 -12.22 -5.66
C THR A 279 8.56 -11.78 -4.97
N PHE A 280 7.55 -11.52 -5.78
CA PHE A 280 6.19 -11.21 -5.35
C PHE A 280 5.28 -12.38 -5.71
N GLU A 281 4.44 -12.81 -4.80
CA GLU A 281 3.47 -13.89 -4.99
C GLU A 281 2.11 -13.46 -4.43
N ILE A 282 1.04 -13.66 -5.21
CA ILE A 282 -0.32 -13.44 -4.71
C ILE A 282 -0.71 -14.54 -3.72
N VAL A 283 -1.35 -14.17 -2.64
CA VAL A 283 -2.04 -15.07 -1.72
C VAL A 283 -3.53 -14.76 -1.83
N PRO A 284 -4.27 -15.50 -2.66
CA PRO A 284 -5.63 -15.15 -2.98
C PRO A 284 -6.57 -15.37 -1.80
N GLN A 285 -7.56 -14.47 -1.65
CA GLN A 285 -8.61 -14.55 -0.64
C GLN A 285 -8.09 -14.80 0.79
N ALA A 286 -6.94 -14.21 1.11
CA ALA A 286 -6.20 -14.49 2.33
C ALA A 286 -6.80 -13.82 3.57
N VAL A 287 -7.42 -12.63 3.40
CA VAL A 287 -7.89 -11.85 4.54
C VAL A 287 -9.37 -11.47 4.39
N LYS A 288 -10.16 -11.74 5.43
CA LYS A 288 -11.53 -11.25 5.54
C LYS A 288 -11.49 -9.81 6.07
N PHE A 289 -11.86 -8.84 5.23
CA PHE A 289 -11.70 -7.42 5.51
C PHE A 289 -13.05 -6.69 5.49
N VAL A 290 -13.25 -5.76 6.44
CA VAL A 290 -14.44 -4.88 6.48
C VAL A 290 -14.28 -3.81 5.40
N VAL A 291 -15.22 -3.74 4.47
CA VAL A 291 -15.22 -2.77 3.36
C VAL A 291 -16.37 -1.80 3.47
N GLY A 292 -16.16 -0.60 2.96
CA GLY A 292 -17.23 0.39 2.76
C GLY A 292 -18.08 0.04 1.53
N PRO A 293 -19.08 0.88 1.22
CA PRO A 293 -19.79 0.78 -0.04
C PRO A 293 -18.81 0.97 -1.21
N GLU A 294 -19.06 0.24 -2.30
CA GLU A 294 -18.21 0.40 -3.49
C GLU A 294 -18.12 1.88 -3.87
N PRO A 295 -16.90 2.39 -4.13
CA PRO A 295 -16.75 3.75 -4.62
C PRO A 295 -17.58 3.89 -5.90
N GLN A 296 -18.54 4.80 -5.91
CA GLN A 296 -19.24 5.11 -7.16
C GLN A 296 -18.19 5.55 -8.17
N ALA A 297 -18.17 4.89 -9.34
CA ALA A 297 -17.31 5.31 -10.43
C ALA A 297 -17.57 6.81 -10.68
N VAL A 298 -16.54 7.62 -10.52
CA VAL A 298 -16.60 9.04 -10.90
C VAL A 298 -16.72 9.01 -12.42
N MET A 299 -17.96 9.24 -12.90
CA MET A 299 -18.26 9.41 -14.31
C MET A 299 -17.61 10.70 -14.85
#